data_710a03e0da22cbd74330f8d34552dfd9
#
_entry.id   710a03e0da22cbd74330f8d34552dfd9
#
_cell.length_a   1.000
_cell.length_b   1.000
_cell.length_c   1.000
_cell.angle_alpha   90.00
_cell.angle_beta   90.00
_cell.angle_gamma   90.00
#
_symmetry.space_group_name_H-M   'P 1'
#
loop_
_entity.id
_entity.type
_entity.pdbx_description
1 polymer ?
#
loop_
_entity_poly.entity_id
_entity_poly.type
_entity_poly.pdbx_seq_one_letter_code
_entity_poly.pdbx_strand_id
1 'polypeptide(L)'
;MNFVDNDRWRGVCTIYDEAIHEYTVEAWTDTFRSWQSEFVKKFEGGISDLRSEALEGSAVVESAAKRARDRADRERLLEFSEQISKGANSEIYAIAQSPELEVLMATYPDRSDATQYAPAPQVVVDRQAALFGAWYEFFPRSAEGRGDRGSTLRDCLPRVDDAKAMGFDVIYLPPIHPVGHTNRKGRNNSLTCEPDDPGVPWAIGNEAGGHRALEPSLGTLADFDWFQKEVRERGMEIALDFALNCSPDHPYVKEHPEWFYRRPDGTIKYAENPPKKYEDIYPLNFRCENWRELWNEIKSIVLFWAEHGVRIFRIDNPHTKPVAFWEYLITGVREKYPDTIFLAEAFTRPKMMKALAKAGFNQSYTYFTWRNSKRELMEYFTELTQTEMSEYFRPNLWPNTPDILPFVLQEGGRPAFMIRVLLAATLSPLYGIYSGYELCENEALPGREEYLDSEKYQFKERDWNAQGNIKDWITRLNRIRKQNRALQLYTNLRFYHAENDAILFYGKMTAARDNIILVVVNLDPHRKQNSFVDVPIEQFGQMASDDYRVEDLLSGTSYTWRGRRNYVELDPEIQPAHIFLVRR
;
A
#
# COMPACT_ATOMS: atom_id res chain seq x y z
N MET A 1 18.37 22.96 4.56
CA MET A 1 18.78 21.64 5.07
C MET A 1 19.64 21.85 6.32
N ASN A 2 19.58 20.91 7.28
CA ASN A 2 20.39 20.98 8.50
C ASN A 2 21.52 19.96 8.42
N PHE A 3 22.73 20.38 8.83
CA PHE A 3 23.86 19.47 8.97
C PHE A 3 23.60 18.47 10.09
N VAL A 4 23.91 17.20 9.84
CA VAL A 4 23.71 16.11 10.82
C VAL A 4 25.06 15.65 11.36
N ASP A 5 25.88 15.02 10.52
CA ASP A 5 27.25 14.55 10.81
C ASP A 5 27.92 14.08 9.51
N ASN A 6 29.24 13.90 9.49
CA ASN A 6 29.98 13.28 8.39
C ASN A 6 29.50 13.72 7.00
N ASP A 7 29.38 15.02 6.78
CA ASP A 7 28.90 15.65 5.54
C ASP A 7 27.46 15.29 5.13
N ARG A 8 26.68 14.74 6.07
CA ARG A 8 25.27 14.47 5.86
C ARG A 8 24.40 15.68 6.21
N TRP A 9 23.54 16.05 5.29
CA TRP A 9 22.57 17.12 5.45
C TRP A 9 21.16 16.56 5.35
N ARG A 10 20.25 17.06 6.15
CA ARG A 10 18.84 16.65 6.15
C ARG A 10 17.93 17.84 5.88
N GLY A 11 17.09 17.72 4.88
CA GLY A 11 15.95 18.60 4.60
C GLY A 11 14.65 17.83 4.74
N VAL A 12 13.59 18.50 5.19
CA VAL A 12 12.23 17.96 5.24
C VAL A 12 11.31 18.96 4.58
N CYS A 13 10.52 18.49 3.62
CA CYS A 13 9.45 19.27 3.01
C CYS A 13 8.13 18.50 3.13
N THR A 14 7.02 19.22 3.25
CA THR A 14 5.68 18.66 3.22
C THR A 14 5.07 18.96 1.86
N ILE A 15 4.56 17.91 1.21
CA ILE A 15 3.89 18.01 -0.09
C ILE A 15 2.40 17.84 0.18
N TYR A 16 1.57 18.73 -0.39
CA TYR A 16 0.12 18.76 -0.18
C TYR A 16 -0.68 18.30 -1.40
N ASP A 17 -0.07 18.31 -2.58
CA ASP A 17 -0.74 17.97 -3.83
C ASP A 17 -0.48 16.50 -4.21
N GLU A 18 -1.53 15.78 -4.58
CA GLU A 18 -1.45 14.41 -5.11
C GLU A 18 -0.98 14.45 -6.57
N ALA A 19 0.33 14.32 -6.79
CA ALA A 19 0.95 14.43 -8.11
C ALA A 19 2.35 13.78 -8.13
N ILE A 20 2.98 13.80 -9.29
CA ILE A 20 4.41 13.50 -9.43
C ILE A 20 5.16 14.81 -9.20
N HIS A 21 6.03 14.83 -8.20
CA HIS A 21 6.88 15.99 -7.88
C HIS A 21 8.32 15.69 -8.20
N GLU A 22 9.01 16.70 -8.70
CA GLU A 22 10.46 16.65 -8.90
C GLU A 22 11.16 17.45 -7.80
N TYR A 23 12.29 16.96 -7.33
CA TYR A 23 13.12 17.66 -6.38
C TYR A 23 14.59 17.53 -6.74
N THR A 24 15.39 18.48 -6.29
CA THR A 24 16.84 18.42 -6.44
C THR A 24 17.51 18.96 -5.19
N VAL A 25 18.81 18.74 -5.08
CA VAL A 25 19.68 19.33 -4.09
C VAL A 25 20.65 20.25 -4.83
N GLU A 26 20.72 21.50 -4.37
CA GLU A 26 21.69 22.47 -4.83
C GLU A 26 22.75 22.68 -3.75
N ALA A 27 24.01 22.64 -4.12
CA ALA A 27 25.14 22.86 -3.23
C ALA A 27 26.09 23.92 -3.83
N TRP A 28 26.63 24.77 -2.97
CA TRP A 28 27.59 25.80 -3.34
C TRP A 28 28.57 25.99 -2.18
N THR A 29 29.73 26.65 -2.48
CA THR A 29 30.71 26.98 -1.46
C THR A 29 30.25 28.18 -0.66
N ASP A 30 30.07 28.00 0.67
CA ASP A 30 29.82 29.14 1.56
C ASP A 30 31.12 29.87 1.91
N THR A 31 31.48 30.82 1.04
CA THR A 31 32.71 31.62 1.19
C THR A 31 32.72 32.45 2.46
N PHE A 32 31.54 32.92 2.92
CA PHE A 32 31.47 33.69 4.16
C PHE A 32 31.74 32.80 5.39
N ARG A 33 31.09 31.66 5.48
CA ARG A 33 31.35 30.73 6.61
C ARG A 33 32.75 30.16 6.62
N SER A 34 33.32 29.95 5.45
CA SER A 34 34.74 29.56 5.30
C SER A 34 35.66 30.63 5.87
N TRP A 35 35.49 31.87 5.45
CA TRP A 35 36.24 33.02 5.98
C TRP A 35 36.02 33.21 7.47
N GLN A 36 34.77 33.19 7.92
CA GLN A 36 34.42 33.35 9.35
C GLN A 36 35.13 32.30 10.22
N SER A 37 35.07 31.02 9.83
CA SER A 37 35.73 29.95 10.56
C SER A 37 37.25 30.09 10.59
N GLU A 38 37.86 30.54 9.49
CA GLU A 38 39.29 30.75 9.39
C GLU A 38 39.74 31.94 10.25
N PHE A 39 39.05 33.07 10.12
CA PHE A 39 39.37 34.30 10.89
C PHE A 39 39.26 34.06 12.40
N VAL A 40 38.15 33.46 12.83
CA VAL A 40 37.90 33.13 14.25
C VAL A 40 39.01 32.21 14.82
N LYS A 41 39.36 31.14 14.12
CA LYS A 41 40.43 30.21 14.57
C LYS A 41 41.79 30.86 14.64
N LYS A 42 42.14 31.71 13.68
CA LYS A 42 43.41 32.44 13.67
C LYS A 42 43.49 33.45 14.81
N PHE A 43 42.40 34.18 15.07
CA PHE A 43 42.33 35.15 16.18
C PHE A 43 42.43 34.44 17.54
N GLU A 44 41.66 33.37 17.77
CA GLU A 44 41.71 32.57 18.99
C GLU A 44 43.07 31.89 19.17
N GLY A 45 43.73 31.51 18.08
CA GLY A 45 45.09 31.00 18.08
C GLY A 45 46.19 32.03 18.34
N GLY A 46 45.82 33.30 18.59
CA GLY A 46 46.75 34.40 18.94
C GLY A 46 47.55 34.96 17.79
N ILE A 47 47.12 34.78 16.55
CA ILE A 47 47.79 35.40 15.35
C ILE A 47 47.47 36.91 15.41
N SER A 48 48.52 37.73 15.39
CA SER A 48 48.40 39.20 15.54
C SER A 48 48.19 39.92 14.20
N ASP A 49 48.78 39.39 13.10
CA ASP A 49 48.62 39.97 11.76
C ASP A 49 47.53 39.21 11.01
N LEU A 50 46.31 39.80 11.01
CA LEU A 50 45.12 39.28 10.32
C LEU A 50 44.62 40.28 9.26
N ARG A 51 45.50 41.15 8.78
CA ARG A 51 45.10 42.21 7.83
C ARG A 51 44.58 41.66 6.51
N SER A 52 45.19 40.61 6.02
CA SER A 52 44.79 39.96 4.78
C SER A 52 43.40 39.33 4.89
N GLU A 53 43.19 38.60 5.96
CA GLU A 53 41.90 37.93 6.29
C GLU A 53 40.78 38.97 6.49
N ALA A 54 41.08 40.10 7.10
CA ALA A 54 40.13 41.20 7.24
C ALA A 54 39.69 41.76 5.87
N LEU A 55 40.65 41.97 4.96
CA LEU A 55 40.33 42.43 3.61
C LEU A 55 39.54 41.41 2.79
N GLU A 56 39.85 40.11 2.94
CA GLU A 56 39.05 39.04 2.33
C GLU A 56 37.61 39.06 2.84
N GLY A 57 37.40 39.11 4.17
CA GLY A 57 36.07 39.18 4.75
C GLY A 57 35.27 40.40 4.30
N SER A 58 35.94 41.57 4.26
CA SER A 58 35.33 42.79 3.74
C SER A 58 34.88 42.63 2.29
N ALA A 59 35.71 42.02 1.43
CA ALA A 59 35.35 41.79 0.03
C ALA A 59 34.20 40.80 -0.15
N VAL A 60 34.13 39.74 0.66
CA VAL A 60 33.02 38.78 0.68
C VAL A 60 31.71 39.46 1.07
N VAL A 61 31.72 40.30 2.11
CA VAL A 61 30.53 41.03 2.57
C VAL A 61 30.11 42.11 1.57
N GLU A 62 31.07 42.85 0.96
CA GLU A 62 30.78 43.82 -0.09
C GLU A 62 30.15 43.15 -1.32
N SER A 63 30.61 41.96 -1.67
CA SER A 63 30.04 41.20 -2.77
C SER A 63 28.56 40.80 -2.46
N ALA A 64 28.21 40.45 -1.21
CA ALA A 64 26.85 40.23 -0.80
C ALA A 64 25.98 41.50 -0.88
N ALA A 65 26.53 42.66 -0.51
CA ALA A 65 25.85 43.95 -0.66
C ALA A 65 25.49 44.27 -2.14
N LYS A 66 26.32 43.87 -3.10
CA LYS A 66 26.02 44.01 -4.54
C LYS A 66 24.87 43.11 -4.99
N ARG A 67 24.65 41.97 -4.31
CA ARG A 67 23.55 41.06 -4.59
C ARG A 67 22.25 41.43 -3.83
N ALA A 68 22.37 42.24 -2.77
CA ALA A 68 21.23 42.61 -1.94
C ALA A 68 20.22 43.47 -2.73
N ARG A 69 18.95 42.99 -2.77
CA ARG A 69 17.84 43.70 -3.43
C ARG A 69 17.21 44.74 -2.53
N ASP A 70 17.17 44.47 -1.24
CA ASP A 70 16.68 45.41 -0.23
C ASP A 70 17.75 46.52 0.01
N ARG A 71 17.28 47.76 0.10
CA ARG A 71 18.18 48.92 0.26
C ARG A 71 18.78 48.96 1.68
N ALA A 72 18.00 48.69 2.71
CA ALA A 72 18.47 48.73 4.08
C ALA A 72 19.51 47.61 4.32
N ASP A 73 19.27 46.41 3.80
CA ASP A 73 20.19 45.29 3.91
C ASP A 73 21.51 45.60 3.17
N ARG A 74 21.42 46.24 1.99
CA ARG A 74 22.60 46.67 1.24
C ARG A 74 23.43 47.67 2.01
N GLU A 75 22.80 48.73 2.55
CA GLU A 75 23.48 49.73 3.32
C GLU A 75 24.15 49.11 4.55
N ARG A 76 23.43 48.19 5.24
CA ARG A 76 23.95 47.48 6.40
C ARG A 76 25.13 46.56 6.11
N LEU A 77 25.09 45.82 4.99
CA LEU A 77 26.22 45.02 4.54
C LEU A 77 27.45 45.87 4.19
N LEU A 78 27.26 47.05 3.58
CA LEU A 78 28.35 47.97 3.30
C LEU A 78 28.99 48.52 4.58
N GLU A 79 28.17 48.82 5.63
CA GLU A 79 28.69 49.22 6.94
C GLU A 79 29.53 48.10 7.57
N PHE A 80 29.05 46.84 7.54
CA PHE A 80 29.85 45.70 8.03
C PHE A 80 31.15 45.53 7.25
N SER A 81 31.10 45.62 5.94
CA SER A 81 32.30 45.57 5.08
C SER A 81 33.33 46.62 5.46
N GLU A 82 32.90 47.87 5.67
CA GLU A 82 33.78 48.95 6.08
C GLU A 82 34.37 48.70 7.47
N GLN A 83 33.57 48.29 8.45
CA GLN A 83 34.00 47.96 9.80
C GLN A 83 35.03 46.83 9.81
N ILE A 84 34.81 45.76 9.01
CA ILE A 84 35.75 44.63 8.86
C ILE A 84 37.07 45.13 8.24
N SER A 85 36.99 46.00 7.24
CA SER A 85 38.18 46.47 6.55
C SER A 85 39.06 47.43 7.37
N LYS A 86 38.48 48.13 8.35
CA LYS A 86 39.19 49.18 9.09
C LYS A 86 39.36 48.89 10.60
N GLY A 87 38.61 47.94 11.13
CA GLY A 87 38.54 47.60 12.57
C GLY A 87 39.81 46.94 13.10
N ALA A 88 39.94 46.97 14.43
CA ALA A 88 40.92 46.15 15.12
C ALA A 88 40.50 44.68 15.11
N ASN A 89 41.43 43.72 15.24
CA ASN A 89 41.14 42.29 15.19
C ASN A 89 40.04 41.85 16.16
N SER A 90 39.97 42.44 17.35
CA SER A 90 38.92 42.12 18.33
C SER A 90 37.52 42.62 17.93
N GLU A 91 37.45 43.75 17.22
CA GLU A 91 36.21 44.28 16.67
C GLU A 91 35.72 43.41 15.49
N ILE A 92 36.65 43.04 14.59
CA ILE A 92 36.34 42.14 13.47
C ILE A 92 35.89 40.78 13.96
N TYR A 93 36.51 40.24 15.01
CA TYR A 93 36.09 38.99 15.66
C TYR A 93 34.64 39.06 16.17
N ALA A 94 34.26 40.16 16.83
CA ALA A 94 32.90 40.36 17.29
C ALA A 94 31.89 40.46 16.11
N ILE A 95 32.28 41.19 15.04
CA ILE A 95 31.47 41.32 13.82
C ILE A 95 31.31 39.98 13.10
N ALA A 96 32.38 39.23 12.97
CA ALA A 96 32.35 37.90 12.35
C ALA A 96 31.37 36.92 13.01
N GLN A 97 31.16 37.11 14.34
CA GLN A 97 30.20 36.30 15.11
C GLN A 97 28.83 36.99 15.25
N SER A 98 28.58 38.11 14.56
CA SER A 98 27.30 38.81 14.63
C SER A 98 26.15 37.98 14.04
N PRO A 99 25.07 37.65 14.80
CA PRO A 99 23.90 36.98 14.24
C PRO A 99 23.24 37.79 13.11
N GLU A 100 23.29 39.10 13.17
CA GLU A 100 22.75 39.97 12.11
C GLU A 100 23.50 39.80 10.79
N LEU A 101 24.85 39.81 10.82
CA LEU A 101 25.66 39.59 9.66
C LEU A 101 25.45 38.16 9.09
N GLU A 102 25.36 37.16 9.97
CA GLU A 102 25.11 35.77 9.53
C GLU A 102 23.77 35.65 8.79
N VAL A 103 22.70 36.28 9.28
CA VAL A 103 21.38 36.29 8.61
C VAL A 103 21.45 36.99 7.25
N LEU A 104 22.13 38.15 7.16
CA LEU A 104 22.27 38.90 5.91
C LEU A 104 23.07 38.10 4.89
N MET A 105 24.20 37.52 5.28
CA MET A 105 25.03 36.68 4.38
C MET A 105 24.28 35.40 3.93
N ALA A 106 23.50 34.79 4.79
CA ALA A 106 22.64 33.64 4.44
C ALA A 106 21.49 34.04 3.47
N THR A 107 21.03 35.31 3.54
CA THR A 107 19.98 35.84 2.65
C THR A 107 20.50 36.13 1.26
N TYR A 108 21.78 36.58 1.15
CA TYR A 108 22.41 36.98 -0.10
C TYR A 108 23.66 36.15 -0.43
N PRO A 109 23.56 34.80 -0.48
CA PRO A 109 24.72 33.93 -0.72
C PRO A 109 25.28 34.12 -2.13
N ASP A 110 26.56 33.83 -2.30
CA ASP A 110 27.13 33.64 -3.63
C ASP A 110 26.85 32.22 -4.10
N ARG A 111 26.12 32.11 -5.21
CA ARG A 111 25.77 30.83 -5.83
C ARG A 111 26.41 30.68 -7.22
N SER A 112 27.46 31.44 -7.51
CA SER A 112 28.09 31.39 -8.84
C SER A 112 28.73 30.05 -9.18
N ASP A 113 29.11 29.27 -8.16
CA ASP A 113 29.65 27.92 -8.25
C ASP A 113 28.63 26.82 -7.91
N ALA A 114 27.36 27.19 -7.82
CA ALA A 114 26.32 26.24 -7.43
C ALA A 114 26.21 25.09 -8.42
N THR A 115 26.10 23.88 -7.88
CA THR A 115 25.84 22.66 -8.63
C THR A 115 24.52 22.03 -8.17
N GLN A 116 23.79 21.42 -9.12
CA GLN A 116 22.55 20.72 -8.85
C GLN A 116 22.73 19.23 -9.10
N TYR A 117 22.10 18.43 -8.26
CA TYR A 117 22.00 17.00 -8.49
C TYR A 117 21.11 16.73 -9.70
N ALA A 118 21.62 15.98 -10.68
CA ALA A 118 20.92 15.66 -11.92
C ALA A 118 21.09 14.17 -12.28
N PRO A 119 20.07 13.50 -12.85
CA PRO A 119 18.73 14.05 -13.11
C PRO A 119 17.95 14.31 -11.81
N ALA A 120 16.98 15.22 -11.85
CA ALA A 120 16.12 15.50 -10.70
C ALA A 120 15.32 14.23 -10.33
N PRO A 121 15.43 13.75 -9.08
CA PRO A 121 14.62 12.62 -8.63
C PRO A 121 13.14 12.98 -8.59
N GLN A 122 12.30 11.98 -8.84
CA GLN A 122 10.85 12.11 -8.77
C GLN A 122 10.29 11.40 -7.55
N VAL A 123 9.25 11.97 -6.95
CA VAL A 123 8.45 11.34 -5.91
C VAL A 123 6.97 11.40 -6.29
N VAL A 124 6.31 10.24 -6.23
CA VAL A 124 4.88 10.13 -6.46
C VAL A 124 4.15 10.28 -5.13
N VAL A 125 3.27 11.27 -5.04
CA VAL A 125 2.38 11.47 -3.90
C VAL A 125 1.03 10.87 -4.24
N ASP A 126 0.74 9.73 -3.64
CA ASP A 126 -0.49 9.00 -3.85
C ASP A 126 -1.62 9.52 -2.94
N ARG A 127 -2.87 9.39 -3.41
CA ARG A 127 -4.05 9.64 -2.59
C ARG A 127 -4.13 8.69 -1.39
N GLN A 128 -4.85 9.08 -0.34
CA GLN A 128 -4.94 8.35 0.92
C GLN A 128 -5.41 6.89 0.74
N ALA A 129 -6.30 6.62 -0.21
CA ALA A 129 -6.79 5.27 -0.51
C ALA A 129 -5.67 4.29 -0.94
N ALA A 130 -4.52 4.79 -1.40
CA ALA A 130 -3.35 3.95 -1.67
C ALA A 130 -2.67 3.42 -0.40
N LEU A 131 -2.92 4.05 0.77
CA LEU A 131 -2.33 3.65 2.05
C LEU A 131 -3.34 3.02 3.01
N PHE A 132 -4.60 3.47 3.02
CA PHE A 132 -5.61 3.04 3.98
C PHE A 132 -6.91 2.69 3.27
N GLY A 133 -7.45 1.49 3.54
CA GLY A 133 -8.73 1.04 3.01
C GLY A 133 -9.02 -0.42 3.36
N ALA A 134 -10.28 -0.78 3.25
CA ALA A 134 -10.80 -2.14 3.40
C ALA A 134 -11.51 -2.55 2.12
N TRP A 135 -11.17 -3.72 1.58
CA TRP A 135 -11.63 -4.23 0.29
C TRP A 135 -12.57 -5.42 0.48
N TYR A 136 -13.64 -5.43 -0.31
CA TYR A 136 -14.58 -6.55 -0.36
C TYR A 136 -14.66 -7.08 -1.78
N GLU A 137 -14.15 -8.29 -2.00
CA GLU A 137 -14.19 -8.98 -3.28
C GLU A 137 -15.44 -9.85 -3.38
N PHE A 138 -16.18 -9.75 -4.48
CA PHE A 138 -17.26 -10.67 -4.79
C PHE A 138 -17.45 -10.83 -6.30
N PHE A 139 -17.96 -11.98 -6.71
CA PHE A 139 -18.32 -12.24 -8.11
C PHE A 139 -19.69 -11.62 -8.39
N PRO A 140 -19.81 -10.65 -9.32
CA PRO A 140 -21.10 -10.03 -9.65
C PRO A 140 -22.17 -11.07 -10.04
N ARG A 141 -21.76 -12.08 -10.78
CA ARG A 141 -22.66 -13.17 -11.24
C ARG A 141 -23.30 -13.99 -10.12
N SER A 142 -22.78 -13.95 -8.88
CA SER A 142 -23.32 -14.67 -7.71
C SER A 142 -23.80 -13.74 -6.60
N ALA A 143 -24.00 -12.45 -6.89
CA ALA A 143 -24.30 -11.45 -5.87
C ALA A 143 -25.60 -11.72 -5.08
N GLU A 144 -26.62 -12.30 -5.72
CA GLU A 144 -27.86 -12.71 -5.03
C GLU A 144 -27.71 -13.94 -4.15
N GLY A 145 -26.61 -14.69 -4.25
CA GLY A 145 -26.42 -15.95 -3.52
C GLY A 145 -27.28 -17.10 -4.06
N ARG A 146 -27.63 -17.08 -5.34
CA ARG A 146 -28.42 -18.12 -6.00
C ARG A 146 -27.54 -19.07 -6.79
N GLY A 147 -27.74 -20.38 -6.58
CA GLY A 147 -26.99 -21.41 -7.31
C GLY A 147 -27.61 -21.79 -8.67
N ASP A 148 -28.84 -21.34 -8.94
CA ASP A 148 -29.62 -21.75 -10.11
C ASP A 148 -29.50 -20.79 -11.30
N ARG A 149 -29.05 -19.56 -11.09
CA ARG A 149 -28.86 -18.54 -12.14
C ARG A 149 -27.84 -17.49 -11.74
N GLY A 150 -27.30 -16.81 -12.77
CA GLY A 150 -26.46 -15.62 -12.59
C GLY A 150 -27.22 -14.37 -12.20
N SER A 151 -26.56 -13.45 -11.50
CA SER A 151 -27.01 -12.10 -11.18
C SER A 151 -26.47 -11.11 -12.22
N THR A 152 -27.22 -10.00 -12.43
CA THR A 152 -26.77 -8.84 -13.22
C THR A 152 -26.07 -7.81 -12.33
N LEU A 153 -25.45 -6.78 -12.92
CA LEU A 153 -24.89 -5.66 -12.13
C LEU A 153 -25.95 -4.92 -11.32
N ARG A 154 -27.21 -4.91 -11.78
CA ARG A 154 -28.32 -4.30 -11.03
C ARG A 154 -28.65 -5.08 -9.76
N ASP A 155 -28.52 -6.39 -9.80
CA ASP A 155 -28.75 -7.27 -8.68
C ASP A 155 -27.62 -7.23 -7.64
N CYS A 156 -26.49 -6.57 -7.95
CA CYS A 156 -25.35 -6.46 -7.05
C CYS A 156 -25.53 -5.41 -5.94
N LEU A 157 -26.46 -4.44 -6.07
CA LEU A 157 -26.56 -3.34 -5.08
C LEU A 157 -26.78 -3.80 -3.64
N PRO A 158 -27.62 -4.82 -3.33
CA PRO A 158 -27.74 -5.31 -1.95
C PRO A 158 -26.43 -5.81 -1.37
N ARG A 159 -25.54 -6.38 -2.21
CA ARG A 159 -24.21 -6.81 -1.80
C ARG A 159 -23.29 -5.63 -1.50
N VAL A 160 -23.36 -4.58 -2.33
CA VAL A 160 -22.65 -3.30 -2.10
C VAL A 160 -23.12 -2.65 -0.80
N ASP A 161 -24.44 -2.61 -0.57
CA ASP A 161 -25.02 -2.04 0.66
C ASP A 161 -24.57 -2.81 1.91
N ASP A 162 -24.50 -4.15 1.85
CA ASP A 162 -24.02 -4.99 2.95
C ASP A 162 -22.50 -4.79 3.20
N ALA A 163 -21.70 -4.73 2.14
CA ALA A 163 -20.27 -4.41 2.25
C ALA A 163 -20.06 -3.01 2.87
N LYS A 164 -20.85 -2.02 2.45
CA LYS A 164 -20.84 -0.67 3.04
C LYS A 164 -21.20 -0.69 4.51
N ALA A 165 -22.23 -1.45 4.90
CA ALA A 165 -22.66 -1.61 6.29
C ALA A 165 -21.55 -2.25 7.15
N MET A 166 -20.82 -3.21 6.61
CA MET A 166 -19.62 -3.77 7.25
C MET A 166 -18.42 -2.79 7.29
N GLY A 167 -18.50 -1.64 6.61
CA GLY A 167 -17.51 -0.58 6.66
C GLY A 167 -16.37 -0.70 5.63
N PHE A 168 -16.54 -1.48 4.57
CA PHE A 168 -15.60 -1.55 3.45
C PHE A 168 -15.59 -0.25 2.62
N ASP A 169 -14.49 0.01 1.95
CA ASP A 169 -14.24 1.22 1.16
C ASP A 169 -14.18 0.92 -0.34
N VAL A 170 -13.78 -0.31 -0.71
CA VAL A 170 -13.56 -0.73 -2.09
C VAL A 170 -14.33 -2.01 -2.36
N ILE A 171 -15.10 -2.01 -3.45
CA ILE A 171 -15.69 -3.20 -4.06
C ILE A 171 -14.73 -3.72 -5.12
N TYR A 172 -14.19 -4.91 -4.93
CA TYR A 172 -13.33 -5.54 -5.93
C TYR A 172 -14.12 -6.60 -6.70
N LEU A 173 -14.15 -6.45 -8.03
CA LEU A 173 -14.81 -7.34 -8.95
C LEU A 173 -13.77 -8.19 -9.71
N PRO A 174 -13.82 -9.53 -9.64
CA PRO A 174 -13.16 -10.40 -10.60
C PRO A 174 -13.51 -10.00 -12.06
N PRO A 175 -12.80 -10.52 -13.09
CA PRO A 175 -13.04 -10.07 -14.46
C PRO A 175 -14.51 -10.09 -14.85
N ILE A 176 -14.99 -8.98 -15.39
CA ILE A 176 -16.40 -8.75 -15.80
C ILE A 176 -16.58 -8.87 -17.32
N HIS A 177 -15.58 -9.39 -18.01
CA HIS A 177 -15.52 -9.49 -19.47
C HIS A 177 -16.19 -10.76 -19.97
N PRO A 178 -16.54 -10.83 -21.28
CA PRO A 178 -17.07 -12.05 -21.90
C PRO A 178 -16.16 -13.24 -21.64
N VAL A 179 -16.75 -14.39 -21.31
CA VAL A 179 -16.04 -15.63 -20.99
C VAL A 179 -15.99 -16.55 -22.21
N GLY A 180 -14.83 -17.10 -22.55
CA GLY A 180 -14.66 -18.02 -23.68
C GLY A 180 -15.50 -19.29 -23.59
N HIS A 181 -15.75 -19.92 -24.74
CA HIS A 181 -16.50 -21.18 -24.85
C HIS A 181 -15.58 -22.39 -25.07
N THR A 182 -14.51 -22.20 -25.84
CA THR A 182 -13.56 -23.28 -26.15
C THR A 182 -12.75 -23.68 -24.94
N ASN A 183 -12.72 -24.97 -24.62
CA ASN A 183 -12.06 -25.54 -23.43
C ASN A 183 -12.61 -24.97 -22.10
N ARG A 184 -13.84 -24.45 -22.09
CA ARG A 184 -14.47 -23.91 -20.88
C ARG A 184 -14.45 -24.94 -19.75
N LYS A 185 -14.04 -24.51 -18.58
CA LYS A 185 -14.00 -25.35 -17.38
C LYS A 185 -15.39 -25.48 -16.74
N GLY A 186 -15.73 -26.71 -16.36
CA GLY A 186 -16.91 -27.00 -15.55
C GLY A 186 -16.61 -26.94 -14.06
N ARG A 187 -17.59 -27.34 -13.25
CA ARG A 187 -17.53 -27.34 -11.77
C ARG A 187 -16.25 -27.98 -11.23
N ASN A 188 -15.69 -27.39 -10.18
CA ASN A 188 -14.45 -27.82 -9.54
C ASN A 188 -13.28 -28.02 -10.53
N ASN A 189 -13.19 -27.16 -11.55
CA ASN A 189 -12.15 -27.18 -12.58
C ASN A 189 -12.21 -28.45 -13.47
N SER A 190 -13.39 -29.01 -13.67
CA SER A 190 -13.58 -30.13 -14.60
C SER A 190 -13.22 -29.74 -16.02
N LEU A 191 -12.64 -30.69 -16.78
CA LEU A 191 -12.43 -30.54 -18.24
C LEU A 191 -13.74 -30.70 -19.04
N THR A 192 -14.78 -31.24 -18.41
CA THR A 192 -16.13 -31.34 -18.98
C THR A 192 -16.97 -30.20 -18.45
N CYS A 193 -17.55 -29.42 -19.36
CA CYS A 193 -18.40 -28.28 -19.08
C CYS A 193 -19.84 -28.62 -19.47
N GLU A 194 -20.79 -28.41 -18.57
CA GLU A 194 -22.21 -28.50 -18.85
C GLU A 194 -22.70 -27.19 -19.52
N PRO A 195 -23.83 -27.23 -20.25
CA PRO A 195 -24.32 -26.05 -20.99
C PRO A 195 -24.60 -24.82 -20.14
N ASP A 196 -24.90 -25.00 -18.85
CA ASP A 196 -25.22 -23.96 -17.86
C ASP A 196 -24.03 -23.55 -16.98
N ASP A 197 -22.87 -24.17 -17.18
CA ASP A 197 -21.65 -23.78 -16.45
C ASP A 197 -21.16 -22.40 -16.92
N PRO A 198 -20.95 -21.43 -16.03
CA PRO A 198 -20.59 -20.06 -16.40
C PRO A 198 -19.14 -19.91 -16.88
N GLY A 199 -18.29 -20.93 -16.71
CA GLY A 199 -16.87 -20.89 -17.00
C GLY A 199 -16.06 -20.00 -16.03
N VAL A 200 -14.78 -19.85 -16.32
CA VAL A 200 -13.82 -19.10 -15.49
C VAL A 200 -13.73 -17.65 -15.98
N PRO A 201 -13.99 -16.63 -15.13
CA PRO A 201 -13.96 -15.23 -15.55
C PRO A 201 -12.61 -14.78 -16.13
N TRP A 202 -11.50 -15.42 -15.73
CA TRP A 202 -10.16 -15.13 -16.23
C TRP A 202 -9.88 -15.69 -17.65
N ALA A 203 -10.78 -16.52 -18.20
CA ALA A 203 -10.73 -16.96 -19.60
C ALA A 203 -11.47 -15.94 -20.48
N ILE A 204 -10.85 -14.76 -20.66
CA ILE A 204 -11.49 -13.56 -21.22
C ILE A 204 -11.62 -13.64 -22.74
N GLY A 205 -12.81 -13.30 -23.22
CA GLY A 205 -13.10 -13.02 -24.62
C GLY A 205 -13.91 -14.11 -25.33
N ASN A 206 -14.87 -13.69 -26.11
CA ASN A 206 -15.66 -14.48 -27.07
C ASN A 206 -16.18 -13.55 -28.19
N GLU A 207 -17.21 -13.96 -28.93
CA GLU A 207 -17.81 -13.18 -30.02
C GLU A 207 -18.45 -11.86 -29.55
N ALA A 208 -18.77 -11.73 -28.26
CA ALA A 208 -19.29 -10.48 -27.66
C ALA A 208 -18.17 -9.45 -27.39
N GLY A 209 -16.90 -9.86 -27.49
CA GLY A 209 -15.75 -8.98 -27.33
C GLY A 209 -14.68 -9.51 -26.39
N GLY A 210 -13.72 -8.65 -26.07
CA GLY A 210 -12.59 -8.93 -25.16
C GLY A 210 -12.57 -8.01 -23.94
N HIS A 211 -11.39 -7.52 -23.57
CA HIS A 211 -11.13 -6.76 -22.34
C HIS A 211 -11.84 -5.39 -22.27
N ARG A 212 -12.45 -4.87 -23.33
CA ARG A 212 -13.28 -3.66 -23.32
C ARG A 212 -14.77 -3.93 -23.30
N ALA A 213 -15.19 -5.20 -23.36
CA ALA A 213 -16.57 -5.59 -23.33
C ALA A 213 -17.00 -6.07 -21.95
N LEU A 214 -18.26 -5.86 -21.61
CA LEU A 214 -18.89 -6.45 -20.44
C LEU A 214 -19.50 -7.81 -20.82
N GLU A 215 -19.41 -8.80 -19.93
CA GLU A 215 -20.11 -10.08 -20.07
C GLU A 215 -21.62 -9.82 -20.23
N PRO A 216 -22.25 -10.28 -21.34
CA PRO A 216 -23.64 -9.94 -21.61
C PRO A 216 -24.64 -10.37 -20.51
N SER A 217 -24.33 -11.43 -19.76
CA SER A 217 -25.17 -11.88 -18.63
C SER A 217 -25.15 -10.91 -17.45
N LEU A 218 -24.14 -10.06 -17.34
CA LEU A 218 -24.04 -9.01 -16.31
C LEU A 218 -24.79 -7.72 -16.71
N GLY A 219 -25.04 -7.53 -18.02
CA GLY A 219 -25.69 -6.35 -18.56
C GLY A 219 -24.91 -5.68 -19.69
N THR A 220 -25.11 -4.37 -19.86
CA THR A 220 -24.47 -3.53 -20.86
C THR A 220 -23.44 -2.60 -20.24
N LEU A 221 -22.60 -1.95 -21.06
CA LEU A 221 -21.66 -0.93 -20.59
C LEU A 221 -22.39 0.24 -19.87
N ALA A 222 -23.59 0.60 -20.31
CA ALA A 222 -24.43 1.58 -19.62
C ALA A 222 -24.89 1.10 -18.23
N ASP A 223 -25.09 -0.21 -18.04
CA ASP A 223 -25.39 -0.78 -16.72
C ASP A 223 -24.14 -0.74 -15.82
N PHE A 224 -22.95 -0.90 -16.41
CA PHE A 224 -21.69 -0.73 -15.66
C PHE A 224 -21.50 0.73 -15.21
N ASP A 225 -21.70 1.71 -16.11
CA ASP A 225 -21.60 3.13 -15.78
C ASP A 225 -22.60 3.53 -14.68
N TRP A 226 -23.83 3.00 -14.76
CA TRP A 226 -24.81 3.17 -13.71
C TRP A 226 -24.36 2.54 -12.38
N PHE A 227 -23.88 1.30 -12.41
CA PHE A 227 -23.42 0.59 -11.21
C PHE A 227 -22.22 1.31 -10.56
N GLN A 228 -21.25 1.76 -11.35
CA GLN A 228 -20.12 2.55 -10.88
C GLN A 228 -20.57 3.84 -10.18
N LYS A 229 -21.56 4.52 -10.74
CA LYS A 229 -22.16 5.71 -10.13
C LYS A 229 -22.83 5.38 -8.80
N GLU A 230 -23.62 4.31 -8.72
CA GLU A 230 -24.30 3.86 -7.50
C GLU A 230 -23.30 3.51 -6.38
N VAL A 231 -22.20 2.80 -6.70
CA VAL A 231 -21.13 2.49 -5.76
C VAL A 231 -20.46 3.76 -5.24
N ARG A 232 -20.18 4.72 -6.14
CA ARG A 232 -19.57 6.00 -5.80
C ARG A 232 -20.48 6.88 -4.93
N GLU A 233 -21.78 6.90 -5.19
CA GLU A 233 -22.77 7.64 -4.37
C GLU A 233 -22.87 7.10 -2.94
N ARG A 234 -22.51 5.82 -2.73
CA ARG A 234 -22.35 5.20 -1.41
C ARG A 234 -21.02 5.52 -0.75
N GLY A 235 -20.16 6.34 -1.40
CA GLY A 235 -18.82 6.68 -0.92
C GLY A 235 -17.86 5.49 -0.93
N MET A 236 -18.03 4.60 -1.91
CA MET A 236 -17.15 3.47 -2.18
C MET A 236 -16.56 3.58 -3.58
N GLU A 237 -15.52 2.77 -3.88
CA GLU A 237 -14.92 2.72 -5.20
C GLU A 237 -14.92 1.29 -5.75
N ILE A 238 -14.91 1.18 -7.09
CA ILE A 238 -14.75 -0.12 -7.76
C ILE A 238 -13.28 -0.34 -8.08
N ALA A 239 -12.75 -1.50 -7.68
CA ALA A 239 -11.53 -2.08 -8.21
C ALA A 239 -11.90 -3.14 -9.26
N LEU A 240 -11.34 -3.02 -10.47
CA LEU A 240 -11.47 -4.06 -11.49
C LEU A 240 -10.25 -4.98 -11.51
N ASP A 241 -10.53 -6.28 -11.69
CA ASP A 241 -9.48 -7.23 -12.03
C ASP A 241 -8.97 -6.96 -13.45
N PHE A 242 -7.67 -6.91 -13.60
CA PHE A 242 -7.01 -6.76 -14.89
C PHE A 242 -6.10 -7.96 -15.14
N ALA A 243 -6.69 -8.98 -15.79
CA ALA A 243 -6.01 -10.21 -16.17
C ALA A 243 -5.62 -10.14 -17.65
N LEU A 244 -4.33 -10.27 -17.94
CA LEU A 244 -3.79 -10.27 -19.30
C LEU A 244 -3.77 -11.70 -19.88
N ASN A 245 -4.95 -12.29 -19.89
CA ASN A 245 -5.25 -13.64 -20.36
C ASN A 245 -6.34 -13.57 -21.42
N CYS A 246 -6.21 -14.34 -22.49
CA CYS A 246 -7.21 -14.46 -23.53
C CYS A 246 -7.76 -15.89 -23.56
N SER A 247 -9.06 -16.05 -23.76
CA SER A 247 -9.59 -17.36 -24.11
C SER A 247 -9.17 -17.74 -25.55
N PRO A 248 -9.32 -18.99 -25.97
CA PRO A 248 -9.15 -19.37 -27.38
C PRO A 248 -10.10 -18.62 -28.35
N ASP A 249 -11.22 -18.09 -27.84
CA ASP A 249 -12.26 -17.40 -28.62
C ASP A 249 -12.08 -15.89 -28.63
N HIS A 250 -11.07 -15.35 -27.92
CA HIS A 250 -10.80 -13.92 -27.85
C HIS A 250 -10.55 -13.32 -29.25
N PRO A 251 -11.10 -12.14 -29.61
CA PRO A 251 -10.86 -11.50 -30.90
C PRO A 251 -9.39 -11.43 -31.31
N TYR A 252 -8.48 -11.14 -30.38
CA TYR A 252 -7.03 -11.07 -30.67
C TYR A 252 -6.44 -12.37 -31.21
N VAL A 253 -7.03 -13.53 -30.94
CA VAL A 253 -6.52 -14.81 -31.47
C VAL A 253 -6.61 -14.83 -33.00
N LYS A 254 -7.59 -14.15 -33.57
CA LYS A 254 -7.79 -14.02 -35.02
C LYS A 254 -7.15 -12.75 -35.59
N GLU A 255 -7.27 -11.63 -34.88
CA GLU A 255 -6.84 -10.31 -35.33
C GLU A 255 -5.32 -10.10 -35.18
N HIS A 256 -4.74 -10.65 -34.11
CA HIS A 256 -3.33 -10.50 -33.72
C HIS A 256 -2.70 -11.83 -33.29
N PRO A 257 -2.68 -12.84 -34.20
CA PRO A 257 -2.17 -14.18 -33.86
C PRO A 257 -0.68 -14.16 -33.46
N GLU A 258 0.07 -13.14 -33.84
CA GLU A 258 1.46 -12.90 -33.49
C GLU A 258 1.65 -12.50 -32.00
N TRP A 259 0.62 -12.07 -31.32
CA TRP A 259 0.66 -11.74 -29.89
C TRP A 259 0.64 -12.97 -28.98
N PHE A 260 0.61 -14.19 -29.54
CA PHE A 260 0.54 -15.42 -28.76
C PHE A 260 1.78 -16.30 -28.95
N TYR A 261 2.14 -17.04 -27.90
CA TYR A 261 3.17 -18.05 -27.99
C TYR A 261 2.69 -19.25 -28.79
N ARG A 262 3.52 -19.73 -29.74
CA ARG A 262 3.23 -20.93 -30.51
C ARG A 262 4.15 -22.07 -30.09
N ARG A 263 3.58 -23.28 -30.09
CA ARG A 263 4.34 -24.54 -29.99
C ARG A 263 4.94 -24.92 -31.33
N PRO A 264 5.93 -25.83 -31.37
CA PRO A 264 6.53 -26.29 -32.64
C PRO A 264 5.54 -26.94 -33.62
N ASP A 265 4.43 -27.47 -33.12
CA ASP A 265 3.33 -28.03 -33.92
C ASP A 265 2.38 -26.98 -34.51
N GLY A 266 2.65 -25.69 -34.25
CA GLY A 266 1.84 -24.57 -34.71
C GLY A 266 0.67 -24.19 -33.80
N THR A 267 0.37 -24.97 -32.77
CA THR A 267 -0.71 -24.63 -31.80
C THR A 267 -0.30 -23.48 -30.90
N ILE A 268 -1.29 -22.72 -30.44
CA ILE A 268 -1.06 -21.66 -29.41
C ILE A 268 -0.81 -22.34 -28.06
N LYS A 269 0.19 -21.84 -27.34
CA LYS A 269 0.51 -22.33 -26.00
C LYS A 269 -0.51 -21.80 -24.99
N TYR A 270 -1.20 -22.71 -24.30
CA TYR A 270 -2.04 -22.34 -23.15
C TYR A 270 -1.22 -22.10 -21.88
N ALA A 271 -1.83 -21.46 -20.86
CA ALA A 271 -1.19 -21.21 -19.58
C ALA A 271 -0.99 -22.52 -18.79
N GLU A 272 0.13 -22.63 -18.09
CA GLU A 272 0.48 -23.80 -17.28
C GLU A 272 1.18 -23.36 -15.98
N ASN A 273 0.86 -24.06 -14.90
CA ASN A 273 1.65 -24.10 -13.67
C ASN A 273 1.80 -25.58 -13.28
N PRO A 274 2.74 -26.28 -13.91
CA PRO A 274 2.83 -27.74 -13.83
C PRO A 274 2.75 -28.29 -12.41
N PRO A 275 1.93 -29.32 -12.15
CA PRO A 275 1.20 -30.12 -13.15
C PRO A 275 -0.15 -29.53 -13.63
N LYS A 276 -0.57 -28.35 -13.10
CA LYS A 276 -1.84 -27.70 -13.50
C LYS A 276 -1.76 -27.13 -14.90
N LYS A 277 -2.86 -27.31 -15.66
CA LYS A 277 -3.04 -26.79 -17.03
C LYS A 277 -4.31 -25.96 -17.08
N TYR A 278 -4.24 -24.86 -17.83
CA TYR A 278 -5.35 -23.93 -18.04
C TYR A 278 -5.59 -23.81 -19.55
N GLU A 279 -6.22 -24.84 -20.13
CA GLU A 279 -6.41 -24.96 -21.57
C GLU A 279 -7.36 -23.90 -22.13
N ASP A 280 -8.16 -23.30 -21.27
CA ASP A 280 -9.07 -22.19 -21.53
C ASP A 280 -8.39 -20.81 -21.55
N ILE A 281 -7.06 -20.74 -21.30
CA ILE A 281 -6.32 -19.48 -21.18
C ILE A 281 -5.08 -19.48 -22.08
N TYR A 282 -4.99 -18.51 -22.97
CA TYR A 282 -3.84 -18.19 -23.80
C TYR A 282 -3.10 -16.95 -23.28
N PRO A 283 -1.88 -17.08 -22.77
CA PRO A 283 -1.08 -15.95 -22.32
C PRO A 283 -0.55 -15.13 -23.51
N LEU A 284 -0.53 -13.80 -23.35
CA LEU A 284 0.04 -12.88 -24.33
C LEU A 284 1.58 -12.94 -24.34
N ASN A 285 2.17 -12.85 -25.53
CA ASN A 285 3.61 -12.87 -25.76
C ASN A 285 4.19 -11.44 -25.74
N PHE A 286 4.67 -11.00 -24.60
CA PHE A 286 5.30 -9.68 -24.44
C PHE A 286 6.65 -9.54 -25.16
N ARG A 287 7.13 -10.58 -25.85
CA ARG A 287 8.37 -10.60 -26.64
C ARG A 287 8.11 -10.80 -28.13
N CYS A 288 6.85 -10.63 -28.59
CA CYS A 288 6.51 -10.67 -30.01
C CYS A 288 7.21 -9.54 -30.76
N GLU A 289 7.32 -9.66 -32.07
CA GLU A 289 8.03 -8.68 -32.92
C GLU A 289 7.43 -7.27 -32.78
N ASN A 290 6.10 -7.19 -32.75
CA ASN A 290 5.35 -5.93 -32.59
C ASN A 290 4.94 -5.65 -31.13
N TRP A 291 5.77 -6.00 -30.14
CA TRP A 291 5.48 -5.85 -28.72
C TRP A 291 5.06 -4.42 -28.30
N ARG A 292 5.52 -3.39 -29.01
CA ARG A 292 5.11 -2.00 -28.73
C ARG A 292 3.64 -1.75 -29.00
N GLU A 293 3.12 -2.33 -30.08
CA GLU A 293 1.70 -2.26 -30.41
C GLU A 293 0.87 -2.98 -29.34
N LEU A 294 1.28 -4.18 -28.94
CA LEU A 294 0.66 -4.91 -27.83
C LEU A 294 0.66 -4.09 -26.54
N TRP A 295 1.77 -3.45 -26.17
CA TRP A 295 1.85 -2.64 -24.96
C TRP A 295 0.92 -1.43 -25.01
N ASN A 296 0.84 -0.75 -26.17
CA ASN A 296 -0.07 0.37 -26.40
C ASN A 296 -1.53 -0.07 -26.29
N GLU A 297 -1.86 -1.22 -26.88
CA GLU A 297 -3.20 -1.78 -26.82
C GLU A 297 -3.61 -2.08 -25.38
N ILE A 298 -2.76 -2.76 -24.61
CA ILE A 298 -3.04 -3.08 -23.20
C ILE A 298 -3.20 -1.80 -22.37
N LYS A 299 -2.34 -0.79 -22.57
CA LYS A 299 -2.48 0.51 -21.91
C LYS A 299 -3.82 1.17 -22.24
N SER A 300 -4.25 1.10 -23.50
CA SER A 300 -5.51 1.70 -23.94
C SER A 300 -6.74 1.03 -23.33
N ILE A 301 -6.66 -0.27 -22.97
CA ILE A 301 -7.72 -0.96 -22.21
C ILE A 301 -7.86 -0.37 -20.81
N VAL A 302 -6.74 -0.16 -20.10
CA VAL A 302 -6.78 0.47 -18.76
C VAL A 302 -7.34 1.88 -18.84
N LEU A 303 -6.92 2.66 -19.84
CA LEU A 303 -7.44 4.02 -20.08
C LEU A 303 -8.94 4.01 -20.40
N PHE A 304 -9.43 3.04 -21.18
CA PHE A 304 -10.85 2.86 -21.47
C PHE A 304 -11.68 2.70 -20.16
N TRP A 305 -11.28 1.79 -19.27
CA TRP A 305 -11.99 1.62 -18.01
C TRP A 305 -11.82 2.83 -17.08
N ALA A 306 -10.68 3.51 -17.16
CA ALA A 306 -10.48 4.78 -16.43
C ALA A 306 -11.42 5.89 -16.95
N GLU A 307 -11.74 5.94 -18.24
CA GLU A 307 -12.76 6.85 -18.82
C GLU A 307 -14.17 6.55 -18.30
N HIS A 308 -14.47 5.26 -18.02
CA HIS A 308 -15.69 4.81 -17.35
C HIS A 308 -15.65 4.94 -15.82
N GLY A 309 -14.69 5.70 -15.26
CA GLY A 309 -14.65 6.08 -13.85
C GLY A 309 -13.89 5.14 -12.94
N VAL A 310 -13.30 4.06 -13.43
CA VAL A 310 -12.47 3.15 -12.62
C VAL A 310 -11.14 3.83 -12.29
N ARG A 311 -10.75 3.76 -11.01
CA ARG A 311 -9.50 4.33 -10.50
C ARG A 311 -8.64 3.32 -9.76
N ILE A 312 -9.08 2.08 -9.66
CA ILE A 312 -8.36 1.01 -8.96
C ILE A 312 -8.34 -0.23 -9.84
N PHE A 313 -7.15 -0.78 -10.07
CA PHE A 313 -6.96 -2.00 -10.83
C PHE A 313 -6.19 -3.03 -9.99
N ARG A 314 -6.76 -4.21 -9.81
CA ARG A 314 -6.03 -5.37 -9.28
C ARG A 314 -5.45 -6.12 -10.46
N ILE A 315 -4.16 -6.27 -10.49
CA ILE A 315 -3.42 -6.86 -11.61
C ILE A 315 -3.16 -8.32 -11.32
N ASP A 316 -3.70 -9.18 -12.16
CA ASP A 316 -3.54 -10.64 -12.09
C ASP A 316 -2.13 -11.06 -12.52
N ASN A 317 -1.44 -11.81 -11.65
CA ASN A 317 -0.12 -12.39 -11.91
C ASN A 317 0.88 -11.46 -12.63
N PRO A 318 1.14 -10.22 -12.14
CA PRO A 318 2.02 -9.27 -12.84
C PRO A 318 3.47 -9.75 -12.97
N HIS A 319 3.91 -10.65 -12.09
CA HIS A 319 5.26 -11.21 -12.10
C HIS A 319 5.55 -12.11 -13.31
N THR A 320 4.53 -12.51 -14.08
CA THR A 320 4.67 -13.28 -15.32
C THR A 320 4.89 -12.42 -16.55
N LYS A 321 4.90 -11.10 -16.41
CA LYS A 321 5.10 -10.11 -17.47
C LYS A 321 6.36 -9.29 -17.18
N PRO A 322 6.97 -8.62 -18.19
CA PRO A 322 8.17 -7.80 -17.99
C PRO A 322 7.92 -6.62 -17.04
N VAL A 323 8.83 -6.38 -16.11
CA VAL A 323 8.75 -5.22 -15.19
C VAL A 323 8.70 -3.90 -15.95
N ALA A 324 9.51 -3.75 -17.00
CA ALA A 324 9.51 -2.55 -17.85
C ALA A 324 8.16 -2.26 -18.53
N PHE A 325 7.36 -3.31 -18.80
CA PHE A 325 5.99 -3.13 -19.29
C PHE A 325 5.11 -2.44 -18.23
N TRP A 326 5.24 -2.85 -16.97
CA TRP A 326 4.45 -2.23 -15.89
C TRP A 326 4.86 -0.79 -15.63
N GLU A 327 6.16 -0.46 -15.67
CA GLU A 327 6.64 0.91 -15.59
C GLU A 327 6.03 1.77 -16.71
N TYR A 328 6.06 1.27 -17.95
CA TYR A 328 5.45 1.94 -19.10
C TYR A 328 3.94 2.15 -18.95
N LEU A 329 3.20 1.11 -18.54
CA LEU A 329 1.75 1.16 -18.41
C LEU A 329 1.33 2.10 -17.28
N ILE A 330 1.90 1.91 -16.08
CA ILE A 330 1.53 2.67 -14.88
C ILE A 330 1.85 4.15 -15.07
N THR A 331 3.04 4.47 -15.59
CA THR A 331 3.43 5.86 -15.88
C THR A 331 2.45 6.49 -16.88
N GLY A 332 2.21 5.82 -18.03
CA GLY A 332 1.33 6.37 -19.05
C GLY A 332 -0.14 6.49 -18.66
N VAL A 333 -0.63 5.66 -17.73
CA VAL A 333 -1.97 5.83 -17.17
C VAL A 333 -2.01 7.01 -16.21
N ARG A 334 -1.01 7.15 -15.34
CA ARG A 334 -0.93 8.24 -14.35
C ARG A 334 -0.72 9.61 -14.96
N GLU A 335 -0.11 9.73 -16.13
CA GLU A 335 -0.05 10.99 -16.87
C GLU A 335 -1.45 11.57 -17.15
N LYS A 336 -2.46 10.71 -17.36
CA LYS A 336 -3.84 11.11 -17.62
C LYS A 336 -4.74 11.04 -16.38
N TYR A 337 -4.50 10.05 -15.52
CA TYR A 337 -5.27 9.76 -14.30
C TYR A 337 -4.33 9.54 -13.11
N PRO A 338 -3.77 10.61 -12.52
CA PRO A 338 -2.74 10.53 -11.47
C PRO A 338 -3.22 9.84 -10.18
N ASP A 339 -4.53 9.82 -9.94
CA ASP A 339 -5.19 9.20 -8.81
C ASP A 339 -5.41 7.67 -8.94
N THR A 340 -4.92 7.05 -10.03
CA THR A 340 -5.08 5.61 -10.27
C THR A 340 -4.21 4.78 -9.33
N ILE A 341 -4.80 3.74 -8.73
CA ILE A 341 -4.15 2.77 -7.85
C ILE A 341 -4.01 1.43 -8.56
N PHE A 342 -2.81 0.84 -8.48
CA PHE A 342 -2.52 -0.50 -8.96
C PHE A 342 -2.15 -1.43 -7.80
N LEU A 343 -2.90 -2.52 -7.63
CA LEU A 343 -2.65 -3.59 -6.67
C LEU A 343 -2.06 -4.81 -7.39
N ALA A 344 -0.85 -5.21 -7.03
CA ALA A 344 -0.20 -6.40 -7.60
C ALA A 344 -0.64 -7.68 -6.87
N GLU A 345 -1.24 -8.62 -7.60
CA GLU A 345 -1.37 -10.00 -7.12
C GLU A 345 -0.13 -10.78 -7.53
N ALA A 346 0.84 -10.84 -6.63
CA ALA A 346 2.16 -11.39 -6.94
C ALA A 346 2.66 -12.33 -5.83
N PHE A 347 2.15 -13.56 -5.83
CA PHE A 347 2.69 -14.62 -4.96
C PHE A 347 3.95 -15.22 -5.60
N THR A 348 5.06 -14.50 -5.50
CA THR A 348 6.32 -14.83 -6.17
C THR A 348 7.52 -14.56 -5.25
N ARG A 349 8.73 -14.75 -5.74
CA ARG A 349 9.97 -14.55 -4.97
C ARG A 349 10.09 -13.09 -4.49
N PRO A 350 10.64 -12.83 -3.28
CA PRO A 350 10.73 -11.49 -2.71
C PRO A 350 11.37 -10.45 -3.64
N LYS A 351 12.41 -10.81 -4.40
CA LYS A 351 13.04 -9.90 -5.37
C LYS A 351 12.07 -9.38 -6.42
N MET A 352 11.19 -10.25 -6.93
CA MET A 352 10.21 -9.86 -7.95
C MET A 352 9.11 -8.99 -7.33
N MET A 353 8.64 -9.30 -6.12
CA MET A 353 7.67 -8.46 -5.40
C MET A 353 8.22 -7.05 -5.18
N LYS A 354 9.48 -6.95 -4.72
CA LYS A 354 10.19 -5.66 -4.56
C LYS A 354 10.33 -4.91 -5.89
N ALA A 355 10.66 -5.60 -6.98
CA ALA A 355 10.78 -5.00 -8.31
C ALA A 355 9.45 -4.43 -8.81
N LEU A 356 8.34 -5.16 -8.62
CA LEU A 356 7.01 -4.69 -8.99
C LEU A 356 6.61 -3.45 -8.18
N ALA A 357 6.83 -3.44 -6.86
CA ALA A 357 6.55 -2.27 -6.03
C ALA A 357 7.35 -1.03 -6.50
N LYS A 358 8.64 -1.22 -6.86
CA LYS A 358 9.49 -0.15 -7.41
C LYS A 358 9.08 0.28 -8.82
N ALA A 359 8.43 -0.60 -9.60
CA ALA A 359 7.90 -0.27 -10.93
C ALA A 359 6.64 0.61 -10.90
N GLY A 360 6.12 0.91 -9.71
CA GLY A 360 5.00 1.85 -9.55
C GLY A 360 3.71 1.26 -9.00
N PHE A 361 3.66 -0.03 -8.66
CA PHE A 361 2.51 -0.60 -7.98
C PHE A 361 2.33 0.05 -6.60
N ASN A 362 1.12 0.56 -6.32
CA ASN A 362 0.81 1.23 -5.07
C ASN A 362 0.67 0.26 -3.90
N GLN A 363 0.16 -0.94 -4.19
CA GLN A 363 -0.16 -1.98 -3.20
C GLN A 363 0.25 -3.35 -3.72
N SER A 364 0.47 -4.29 -2.83
CA SER A 364 0.76 -5.68 -3.19
C SER A 364 0.09 -6.65 -2.23
N TYR A 365 -0.40 -7.77 -2.77
CA TYR A 365 -0.66 -8.97 -1.99
C TYR A 365 0.62 -9.41 -1.28
N THR A 366 0.48 -10.26 -0.26
CA THR A 366 1.58 -10.61 0.66
C THR A 366 1.52 -12.08 1.03
N TYR A 367 2.58 -12.58 1.68
CA TYR A 367 2.59 -13.93 2.27
C TYR A 367 1.80 -14.02 3.58
N PHE A 368 1.11 -12.97 4.02
CA PHE A 368 0.28 -12.98 5.22
C PHE A 368 -0.66 -14.19 5.27
N THR A 369 -1.26 -14.55 4.14
CA THR A 369 -2.19 -15.68 4.01
C THR A 369 -1.65 -16.97 4.66
N TRP A 370 -0.33 -17.19 4.60
CA TRP A 370 0.35 -18.39 5.12
C TRP A 370 1.23 -18.13 6.35
N ARG A 371 1.21 -16.93 6.92
CA ARG A 371 1.95 -16.62 8.16
C ARG A 371 1.00 -16.76 9.34
N ASN A 372 1.12 -17.85 10.10
CA ASN A 372 0.16 -18.22 11.15
C ASN A 372 0.77 -18.24 12.55
N SER A 373 2.06 -18.54 12.69
CA SER A 373 2.74 -18.55 13.98
C SER A 373 3.20 -17.15 14.39
N LYS A 374 3.36 -16.93 15.71
CA LYS A 374 3.91 -15.71 16.29
C LYS A 374 5.22 -15.31 15.63
N ARG A 375 6.17 -16.25 15.50
CA ARG A 375 7.48 -16.00 14.91
C ARG A 375 7.38 -15.55 13.47
N GLU A 376 6.62 -16.26 12.62
CA GLU A 376 6.45 -15.92 11.21
C GLU A 376 5.83 -14.54 11.02
N LEU A 377 4.81 -14.20 11.81
CA LEU A 377 4.17 -12.88 11.77
C LEU A 377 5.15 -11.77 12.18
N MET A 378 5.88 -11.98 13.28
CA MET A 378 6.85 -10.99 13.77
C MET A 378 7.99 -10.76 12.77
N GLU A 379 8.59 -11.83 12.24
CA GLU A 379 9.69 -11.75 11.26
C GLU A 379 9.21 -11.04 9.98
N TYR A 380 8.08 -11.46 9.43
CA TYR A 380 7.57 -10.94 8.18
C TYR A 380 7.14 -9.46 8.28
N PHE A 381 6.38 -9.10 9.30
CA PHE A 381 5.93 -7.72 9.45
C PHE A 381 7.05 -6.77 9.92
N THR A 382 8.09 -7.27 10.59
CA THR A 382 9.31 -6.49 10.86
C THR A 382 10.04 -6.20 9.55
N GLU A 383 10.20 -7.18 8.66
CA GLU A 383 10.76 -6.95 7.32
C GLU A 383 9.96 -5.87 6.57
N LEU A 384 8.64 -6.00 6.50
CA LEU A 384 7.77 -5.09 5.76
C LEU A 384 7.77 -3.65 6.30
N THR A 385 7.83 -3.46 7.62
CA THR A 385 7.56 -2.15 8.26
C THR A 385 8.80 -1.44 8.81
N GLN A 386 9.94 -2.14 8.94
CA GLN A 386 11.15 -1.62 9.62
C GLN A 386 12.42 -1.75 8.78
N THR A 387 12.33 -2.24 7.54
CA THR A 387 13.43 -2.25 6.58
C THR A 387 13.17 -1.23 5.45
N GLU A 388 14.08 -1.18 4.48
CA GLU A 388 13.91 -0.35 3.28
C GLU A 388 12.59 -0.62 2.52
N MET A 389 11.99 -1.81 2.69
CA MET A 389 10.70 -2.14 2.06
C MET A 389 9.59 -1.19 2.48
N SER A 390 9.64 -0.65 3.67
CA SER A 390 8.65 0.30 4.18
C SER A 390 8.53 1.58 3.34
N GLU A 391 9.55 1.92 2.56
CA GLU A 391 9.61 3.12 1.73
C GLU A 391 8.83 2.98 0.41
N TYR A 392 8.69 1.74 -0.11
CA TYR A 392 8.12 1.54 -1.45
C TYR A 392 7.08 0.41 -1.54
N PHE A 393 6.98 -0.47 -0.54
CA PHE A 393 6.08 -1.63 -0.56
C PHE A 393 4.93 -1.43 0.45
N ARG A 394 3.68 -1.38 -0.04
CA ARG A 394 2.49 -1.26 0.81
C ARG A 394 1.72 -2.58 0.78
N PRO A 395 1.71 -3.34 1.89
CA PRO A 395 1.03 -4.63 1.97
C PRO A 395 -0.49 -4.44 2.06
N ASN A 396 -1.21 -5.10 1.16
CA ASN A 396 -2.64 -5.32 1.26
C ASN A 396 -2.86 -6.77 1.69
N LEU A 397 -3.44 -6.99 2.88
CA LEU A 397 -3.50 -8.29 3.53
C LEU A 397 -4.80 -9.01 3.21
N TRP A 398 -4.68 -10.21 2.67
CA TRP A 398 -5.82 -11.05 2.31
C TRP A 398 -5.79 -12.36 3.11
N PRO A 399 -6.74 -12.62 4.05
CA PRO A 399 -6.82 -13.88 4.76
C PRO A 399 -7.33 -15.02 3.89
N ASN A 400 -8.09 -14.72 2.85
CA ASN A 400 -8.54 -15.64 1.80
C ASN A 400 -8.59 -14.94 0.44
N THR A 401 -8.65 -15.71 -0.64
CA THR A 401 -8.94 -15.25 -2.01
C THR A 401 -9.80 -16.31 -2.71
N PRO A 402 -10.38 -16.05 -3.88
CA PRO A 402 -11.11 -17.09 -4.63
C PRO A 402 -10.28 -18.35 -4.94
N ASP A 403 -8.96 -18.22 -4.99
CA ASP A 403 -8.02 -19.30 -5.27
C ASP A 403 -7.41 -19.95 -4.03
N ILE A 404 -7.55 -19.31 -2.85
CA ILE A 404 -6.82 -19.71 -1.65
C ILE A 404 -7.73 -19.70 -0.43
N LEU A 405 -8.01 -20.90 0.07
CA LEU A 405 -8.58 -21.14 1.40
C LEU A 405 -7.51 -21.82 2.26
N PRO A 406 -6.73 -21.07 3.05
CA PRO A 406 -5.60 -21.63 3.79
C PRO A 406 -6.06 -22.63 4.86
N PHE A 407 -5.21 -23.63 5.16
CA PHE A 407 -5.55 -24.69 6.13
C PHE A 407 -6.00 -24.17 7.49
N VAL A 408 -5.43 -23.05 7.95
CA VAL A 408 -5.85 -22.44 9.22
C VAL A 408 -7.34 -22.05 9.25
N LEU A 409 -7.91 -21.66 8.12
CA LEU A 409 -9.35 -21.37 8.01
C LEU A 409 -10.18 -22.65 7.85
N GLN A 410 -9.67 -23.64 7.12
CA GLN A 410 -10.35 -24.93 6.95
C GLN A 410 -10.55 -25.64 8.29
N GLU A 411 -9.54 -25.61 9.16
CA GLU A 411 -9.46 -26.39 10.40
C GLU A 411 -9.91 -25.62 11.65
N GLY A 412 -9.69 -24.30 11.66
CA GLY A 412 -9.85 -23.48 12.87
C GLY A 412 -11.26 -22.93 13.09
N GLY A 413 -12.21 -23.21 12.17
CA GLY A 413 -13.60 -22.77 12.31
C GLY A 413 -13.77 -21.26 12.48
N ARG A 414 -14.93 -20.84 12.97
CA ARG A 414 -15.28 -19.42 13.17
C ARG A 414 -14.22 -18.61 13.94
N PRO A 415 -13.58 -19.11 15.02
CA PRO A 415 -12.54 -18.39 15.71
C PRO A 415 -11.34 -18.03 14.81
N ALA A 416 -10.92 -18.93 13.92
CA ALA A 416 -9.83 -18.65 12.99
C ALA A 416 -10.17 -17.51 12.04
N PHE A 417 -11.40 -17.44 11.51
CA PHE A 417 -11.86 -16.31 10.69
C PHE A 417 -11.82 -15.00 11.47
N MET A 418 -12.27 -15.00 12.73
CA MET A 418 -12.22 -13.81 13.59
C MET A 418 -10.77 -13.35 13.85
N ILE A 419 -9.86 -14.28 14.15
CA ILE A 419 -8.44 -14.01 14.39
C ILE A 419 -7.78 -13.45 13.12
N ARG A 420 -7.95 -14.13 11.98
CA ARG A 420 -7.25 -13.77 10.76
C ARG A 420 -7.69 -12.40 10.20
N VAL A 421 -8.99 -12.08 10.24
CA VAL A 421 -9.45 -10.75 9.80
C VAL A 421 -9.00 -9.65 10.76
N LEU A 422 -8.95 -9.91 12.07
CA LEU A 422 -8.42 -8.95 13.04
C LEU A 422 -6.93 -8.66 12.78
N LEU A 423 -6.12 -9.70 12.58
CA LEU A 423 -4.72 -9.55 12.23
C LEU A 423 -4.55 -8.76 10.92
N ALA A 424 -5.31 -9.10 9.87
CA ALA A 424 -5.27 -8.38 8.61
C ALA A 424 -5.62 -6.89 8.80
N ALA A 425 -6.68 -6.61 9.55
CA ALA A 425 -7.22 -5.27 9.78
C ALA A 425 -6.35 -4.38 10.67
N THR A 426 -5.43 -4.94 11.48
CA THR A 426 -4.65 -4.18 12.46
C THR A 426 -3.14 -4.19 12.23
N LEU A 427 -2.59 -5.22 11.58
CA LEU A 427 -1.16 -5.26 11.20
C LEU A 427 -0.86 -4.32 10.03
N SER A 428 -1.78 -4.21 9.06
CA SER A 428 -1.67 -3.27 7.94
C SER A 428 -2.85 -2.29 7.90
N PRO A 429 -2.66 -1.08 7.37
CA PRO A 429 -3.75 -0.18 7.05
C PRO A 429 -4.58 -0.61 5.85
N LEU A 430 -4.12 -1.58 5.06
CA LEU A 430 -4.81 -2.15 3.89
C LEU A 430 -5.09 -3.63 4.09
N TYR A 431 -6.34 -4.02 3.90
CA TYR A 431 -6.72 -5.43 3.87
C TYR A 431 -7.95 -5.65 3.00
N GLY A 432 -8.18 -6.89 2.60
CA GLY A 432 -9.39 -7.29 1.91
C GLY A 432 -9.85 -8.69 2.32
N ILE A 433 -11.11 -8.99 2.02
CA ILE A 433 -11.68 -10.34 2.11
C ILE A 433 -12.39 -10.69 0.81
N TYR A 434 -12.37 -11.96 0.46
CA TYR A 434 -13.24 -12.54 -0.56
C TYR A 434 -14.56 -12.97 0.09
N SER A 435 -15.68 -12.67 -0.57
CA SER A 435 -17.05 -12.96 -0.10
C SER A 435 -17.26 -14.42 0.29
N GLY A 436 -18.07 -14.63 1.33
CA GLY A 436 -18.18 -15.92 2.03
C GLY A 436 -17.25 -16.01 3.25
N TYR A 437 -16.22 -15.14 3.33
CA TYR A 437 -15.39 -15.02 4.53
C TYR A 437 -16.22 -14.61 5.76
N GLU A 438 -17.09 -13.64 5.60
CA GLU A 438 -18.01 -13.15 6.63
C GLU A 438 -19.01 -14.22 7.10
N LEU A 439 -19.23 -15.26 6.27
CA LEU A 439 -20.05 -16.42 6.57
C LEU A 439 -19.24 -17.58 7.16
N CYS A 440 -17.92 -17.45 7.25
CA CYS A 440 -16.97 -18.48 7.67
C CYS A 440 -16.99 -19.71 6.75
N GLU A 441 -17.11 -19.51 5.41
CA GLU A 441 -17.05 -20.62 4.44
C GLU A 441 -15.67 -21.28 4.48
N ASN A 442 -15.61 -22.55 4.90
CA ASN A 442 -14.36 -23.29 5.11
C ASN A 442 -14.29 -24.64 4.41
N GLU A 443 -15.23 -24.96 3.53
CA GLU A 443 -15.23 -26.20 2.78
C GLU A 443 -14.20 -26.17 1.65
N ALA A 444 -13.26 -27.10 1.66
CA ALA A 444 -12.14 -27.18 0.73
C ALA A 444 -12.14 -28.51 -0.05
N LEU A 445 -11.48 -28.49 -1.19
CA LEU A 445 -11.10 -29.72 -1.88
C LEU A 445 -10.11 -30.52 -1.01
N PRO A 446 -10.27 -31.85 -0.88
CA PRO A 446 -9.45 -32.64 0.03
C PRO A 446 -7.94 -32.47 -0.19
N GLY A 447 -7.23 -32.06 0.87
CA GLY A 447 -5.78 -31.86 0.86
C GLY A 447 -5.28 -30.67 0.02
N ARG A 448 -6.15 -29.73 -0.31
CA ARG A 448 -5.82 -28.52 -1.07
C ARG A 448 -6.28 -27.27 -0.34
N GLU A 449 -5.62 -26.15 -0.62
CA GLU A 449 -6.06 -24.82 -0.19
C GLU A 449 -7.01 -24.18 -1.21
N GLU A 450 -7.90 -24.96 -1.80
CA GLU A 450 -8.89 -24.55 -2.81
C GLU A 450 -10.31 -24.84 -2.28
N TYR A 451 -11.22 -23.89 -2.51
CA TYR A 451 -12.63 -24.07 -2.14
C TYR A 451 -13.29 -25.25 -2.87
N LEU A 452 -14.07 -26.04 -2.16
CA LEU A 452 -15.03 -26.96 -2.77
C LEU A 452 -16.19 -26.15 -3.36
N ASP A 453 -16.67 -26.56 -4.54
CA ASP A 453 -17.73 -25.85 -5.28
C ASP A 453 -17.44 -24.35 -5.43
N SER A 454 -16.20 -24.08 -5.88
CA SER A 454 -15.68 -22.72 -6.01
C SER A 454 -16.52 -21.89 -6.97
N GLU A 455 -16.88 -20.69 -6.54
CA GLU A 455 -17.57 -19.65 -7.33
C GLU A 455 -16.82 -19.28 -8.62
N LYS A 456 -15.53 -19.60 -8.67
CA LYS A 456 -14.71 -19.46 -9.87
C LYS A 456 -15.24 -20.28 -11.05
N TYR A 457 -15.93 -21.39 -10.78
CA TYR A 457 -16.40 -22.35 -11.79
C TYR A 457 -17.90 -22.49 -11.89
N GLN A 458 -18.66 -21.96 -10.92
CA GLN A 458 -20.11 -22.11 -10.84
C GLN A 458 -20.76 -20.92 -10.15
N PHE A 459 -22.09 -20.78 -10.29
CA PHE A 459 -22.85 -19.88 -9.43
C PHE A 459 -22.86 -20.40 -8.00
N LYS A 460 -22.65 -19.50 -7.03
CA LYS A 460 -22.56 -19.87 -5.61
C LYS A 460 -23.87 -19.57 -4.90
N GLU A 461 -24.42 -20.59 -4.25
CA GLU A 461 -25.55 -20.41 -3.34
C GLU A 461 -25.05 -19.95 -1.96
N ARG A 462 -25.64 -18.88 -1.44
CA ARG A 462 -25.29 -18.30 -0.13
C ARG A 462 -26.51 -17.73 0.56
N ASP A 463 -26.71 -18.10 1.83
CA ASP A 463 -27.55 -17.33 2.75
C ASP A 463 -26.69 -16.22 3.38
N TRP A 464 -26.81 -15.00 2.86
CA TRP A 464 -26.04 -13.86 3.35
C TRP A 464 -26.35 -13.47 4.81
N ASN A 465 -27.42 -14.03 5.40
CA ASN A 465 -27.79 -13.83 6.79
C ASN A 465 -27.63 -15.10 7.64
N ALA A 466 -26.87 -16.08 7.13
CA ALA A 466 -26.62 -17.34 7.82
C ALA A 466 -26.23 -17.12 9.29
N GLN A 467 -26.77 -17.94 10.17
CA GLN A 467 -26.47 -17.88 11.58
C GLN A 467 -24.99 -18.23 11.84
N GLY A 468 -24.34 -17.54 12.74
CA GLY A 468 -22.93 -17.77 13.06
C GLY A 468 -21.97 -16.96 12.20
N ASN A 469 -22.46 -16.10 11.27
CA ASN A 469 -21.61 -15.18 10.53
C ASN A 469 -20.81 -14.22 11.44
N ILE A 470 -19.80 -13.55 10.88
CA ILE A 470 -18.93 -12.61 11.61
C ILE A 470 -19.04 -11.17 11.09
N LYS A 471 -20.15 -10.81 10.45
CA LYS A 471 -20.37 -9.45 9.91
C LYS A 471 -20.23 -8.37 10.98
N ASP A 472 -20.82 -8.58 12.16
CA ASP A 472 -20.74 -7.63 13.29
C ASP A 472 -19.29 -7.44 13.78
N TRP A 473 -18.50 -8.52 13.76
CA TRP A 473 -17.08 -8.48 14.11
C TRP A 473 -16.30 -7.62 13.12
N ILE A 474 -16.48 -7.85 11.82
CA ILE A 474 -15.85 -7.07 10.74
C ILE A 474 -16.28 -5.61 10.82
N THR A 475 -17.58 -5.35 11.00
CA THR A 475 -18.12 -3.98 11.16
C THR A 475 -17.43 -3.24 12.31
N ARG A 476 -17.27 -3.91 13.45
CA ARG A 476 -16.59 -3.35 14.63
C ARG A 476 -15.13 -3.05 14.34
N LEU A 477 -14.41 -3.98 13.71
CA LEU A 477 -13.01 -3.79 13.32
C LEU A 477 -12.84 -2.60 12.37
N ASN A 478 -13.66 -2.50 11.34
CA ASN A 478 -13.59 -1.40 10.38
C ASN A 478 -13.90 -0.04 11.03
N ARG A 479 -14.86 0.00 11.96
CA ARG A 479 -15.15 1.20 12.77
C ARG A 479 -13.95 1.60 13.62
N ILE A 480 -13.34 0.64 14.35
CA ILE A 480 -12.17 0.88 15.20
C ILE A 480 -11.02 1.44 14.36
N ARG A 481 -10.73 0.87 13.19
CA ARG A 481 -9.66 1.37 12.29
C ARG A 481 -9.90 2.80 11.83
N LYS A 482 -11.13 3.12 11.41
CA LYS A 482 -11.50 4.47 10.94
C LYS A 482 -11.42 5.52 12.06
N GLN A 483 -11.68 5.15 13.31
CA GLN A 483 -11.66 6.04 14.46
C GLN A 483 -10.26 6.22 15.09
N ASN A 484 -9.29 5.38 14.76
CA ASN A 484 -7.96 5.38 15.38
C ASN A 484 -6.86 5.61 14.36
N ARG A 485 -6.29 6.82 14.36
CA ARG A 485 -5.23 7.24 13.42
C ARG A 485 -4.02 6.32 13.45
N ALA A 486 -3.65 5.78 14.60
CA ALA A 486 -2.53 4.85 14.72
C ALA A 486 -2.70 3.59 13.86
N LEU A 487 -3.93 3.11 13.64
CA LEU A 487 -4.23 1.95 12.80
C LEU A 487 -4.23 2.28 11.29
N GLN A 488 -4.23 3.56 10.93
CA GLN A 488 -4.19 4.04 9.55
C GLN A 488 -2.78 4.29 9.03
N LEU A 489 -1.77 4.11 9.88
CA LEU A 489 -0.36 4.26 9.55
C LEU A 489 0.28 2.89 9.33
N TYR A 490 1.37 2.86 8.55
CA TYR A 490 2.05 1.62 8.16
C TYR A 490 3.31 1.35 8.98
N THR A 491 4.23 2.31 9.05
CA THR A 491 5.59 2.11 9.60
C THR A 491 5.68 2.19 11.11
N ASN A 492 4.56 2.41 11.78
CA ASN A 492 4.45 2.57 13.25
C ASN A 492 4.21 1.26 14.01
N LEU A 493 4.17 0.11 13.32
CA LEU A 493 3.99 -1.20 13.94
C LEU A 493 5.23 -1.61 14.75
N ARG A 494 5.02 -2.03 16.00
CA ARG A 494 6.07 -2.59 16.88
C ARG A 494 5.55 -3.81 17.61
N PHE A 495 6.33 -4.89 17.60
CA PHE A 495 6.02 -6.08 18.38
C PHE A 495 6.63 -5.98 19.77
N TYR A 496 5.91 -6.54 20.75
CA TYR A 496 6.30 -6.54 22.14
C TYR A 496 6.29 -7.97 22.70
N HIS A 497 6.92 -8.16 23.84
CA HIS A 497 7.03 -9.47 24.46
C HIS A 497 5.70 -9.92 25.08
N ALA A 498 5.38 -11.20 24.85
CA ALA A 498 4.38 -11.97 25.55
C ALA A 498 5.00 -13.32 25.91
N GLU A 499 4.83 -13.80 27.15
CA GLU A 499 5.49 -15.01 27.66
C GLU A 499 4.97 -16.28 26.95
N ASN A 500 3.73 -16.27 26.48
CA ASN A 500 3.09 -17.40 25.78
C ASN A 500 3.27 -17.26 24.26
N ASP A 501 3.78 -18.31 23.61
CA ASP A 501 3.99 -18.32 22.15
C ASP A 501 2.69 -18.36 21.33
N ALA A 502 1.57 -18.77 21.94
CA ALA A 502 0.26 -18.65 21.32
C ALA A 502 -0.33 -17.24 21.39
N ILE A 503 0.29 -16.30 22.10
CA ILE A 503 -0.16 -14.91 22.22
C ILE A 503 0.76 -14.00 21.45
N LEU A 504 0.23 -13.29 20.46
CA LEU A 504 0.91 -12.21 19.75
C LEU A 504 0.54 -10.87 20.38
N PHE A 505 1.57 -10.05 20.70
CA PHE A 505 1.39 -8.72 21.27
C PHE A 505 2.14 -7.68 20.44
N TYR A 506 1.44 -6.63 20.05
CA TYR A 506 2.00 -5.52 19.27
C TYR A 506 1.26 -4.22 19.51
N GLY A 507 1.84 -3.13 19.06
CA GLY A 507 1.22 -1.82 19.17
C GLY A 507 1.52 -0.92 17.99
N LYS A 508 0.66 0.07 17.83
CA LYS A 508 0.77 1.16 16.85
C LYS A 508 0.48 2.49 17.53
N MET A 509 1.27 3.50 17.24
CA MET A 509 1.21 4.77 17.89
C MET A 509 1.46 5.90 16.88
N THR A 510 0.72 7.01 17.02
CA THR A 510 1.02 8.25 16.29
C THR A 510 2.32 8.89 16.78
N ALA A 511 2.99 9.67 15.94
CA ALA A 511 4.20 10.38 16.32
C ALA A 511 3.97 11.36 17.48
N ALA A 512 2.78 11.99 17.54
CA ALA A 512 2.35 12.87 18.61
C ALA A 512 1.97 12.12 19.91
N ARG A 513 1.87 10.79 19.86
CA ARG A 513 1.44 9.93 20.98
C ARG A 513 0.04 10.24 21.51
N ASP A 514 -0.81 10.85 20.70
CA ASP A 514 -2.20 11.19 21.02
C ASP A 514 -3.17 10.02 20.73
N ASN A 515 -2.71 9.00 20.00
CA ASN A 515 -3.44 7.78 19.76
C ASN A 515 -2.49 6.57 19.85
N ILE A 516 -2.67 5.77 20.89
CA ILE A 516 -1.83 4.60 21.21
C ILE A 516 -2.73 3.37 21.27
N ILE A 517 -2.52 2.44 20.37
CA ILE A 517 -3.26 1.18 20.26
C ILE A 517 -2.33 0.01 20.58
N LEU A 518 -2.76 -0.84 21.49
CA LEU A 518 -2.12 -2.11 21.80
C LEU A 518 -3.05 -3.24 21.41
N VAL A 519 -2.53 -4.25 20.72
CA VAL A 519 -3.31 -5.40 20.25
C VAL A 519 -2.71 -6.68 20.80
N VAL A 520 -3.56 -7.48 21.46
CA VAL A 520 -3.20 -8.80 21.98
C VAL A 520 -4.09 -9.82 21.30
N VAL A 521 -3.50 -10.85 20.68
CA VAL A 521 -4.22 -11.84 19.90
C VAL A 521 -3.86 -13.25 20.35
N ASN A 522 -4.88 -14.06 20.64
CA ASN A 522 -4.71 -15.51 20.75
C ASN A 522 -4.63 -16.09 19.33
N LEU A 523 -3.51 -16.72 18.99
CA LEU A 523 -3.29 -17.35 17.67
C LEU A 523 -3.81 -18.79 17.60
N ASP A 524 -4.19 -19.39 18.74
CA ASP A 524 -4.78 -20.73 18.82
C ASP A 524 -6.32 -20.63 18.72
N PRO A 525 -6.94 -21.07 17.61
CA PRO A 525 -8.38 -20.95 17.44
C PRO A 525 -9.17 -21.97 18.29
N HIS A 526 -8.51 -22.94 18.92
CA HIS A 526 -9.15 -24.06 19.61
C HIS A 526 -9.10 -23.97 21.13
N ARG A 527 -8.18 -23.17 21.68
CA ARG A 527 -7.93 -23.16 23.12
C ARG A 527 -7.84 -21.75 23.69
N LYS A 528 -8.43 -21.60 24.85
CA LYS A 528 -8.21 -20.42 25.69
C LYS A 528 -6.73 -20.30 26.04
N GLN A 529 -6.18 -19.13 25.88
CA GLN A 529 -4.78 -18.82 26.17
C GLN A 529 -4.67 -17.61 27.10
N ASN A 530 -3.63 -17.59 27.91
CA ASN A 530 -3.30 -16.46 28.75
C ASN A 530 -1.79 -16.17 28.72
N SER A 531 -1.43 -14.96 29.05
CA SER A 531 -0.03 -14.53 29.12
C SER A 531 0.14 -13.32 30.00
N PHE A 532 1.36 -13.13 30.51
CA PHE A 532 1.82 -11.80 30.84
C PHE A 532 2.40 -11.15 29.58
N VAL A 533 2.11 -9.85 29.43
CA VAL A 533 2.56 -9.00 28.32
C VAL A 533 3.40 -7.84 28.88
N ASP A 534 4.49 -7.49 28.18
CA ASP A 534 5.40 -6.41 28.59
C ASP A 534 5.11 -5.14 27.80
N VAL A 535 4.36 -4.24 28.41
CA VAL A 535 3.95 -2.95 27.83
C VAL A 535 5.12 -1.96 27.84
N PRO A 536 5.46 -1.31 26.71
CA PRO A 536 6.57 -0.36 26.63
C PRO A 536 6.19 1.05 27.13
N ILE A 537 5.86 1.14 28.42
CA ILE A 537 5.28 2.36 29.06
C ILE A 537 6.15 3.60 28.89
N GLU A 538 7.48 3.45 28.84
CA GLU A 538 8.41 4.57 28.63
C GLU A 538 8.24 5.21 27.25
N GLN A 539 7.86 4.43 26.24
CA GLN A 539 7.54 4.96 24.91
C GLN A 539 6.27 5.82 24.93
N PHE A 540 5.40 5.62 25.94
CA PHE A 540 4.18 6.39 26.15
C PHE A 540 4.41 7.62 27.03
N GLY A 541 5.62 7.77 27.61
CA GLY A 541 5.96 8.88 28.52
C GLY A 541 5.42 8.67 29.94
N GLN A 542 5.25 7.42 30.36
CA GLN A 542 4.82 7.03 31.71
C GLN A 542 5.96 6.38 32.48
N MET A 543 5.90 6.43 33.83
CA MET A 543 6.86 5.78 34.71
C MET A 543 6.40 4.37 35.09
N ALA A 544 7.33 3.50 35.47
CA ALA A 544 7.05 2.11 35.85
C ALA A 544 6.14 1.97 37.09
N SER A 545 5.98 3.03 37.87
CA SER A 545 5.11 3.09 39.06
C SER A 545 3.67 3.52 38.74
N ASP A 546 3.43 4.05 37.53
CA ASP A 546 2.18 4.71 37.23
C ASP A 546 1.08 3.68 36.91
N ASP A 547 -0.12 3.95 37.40
CA ASP A 547 -1.33 3.31 36.94
C ASP A 547 -1.82 4.01 35.66
N TYR A 548 -2.30 3.26 34.69
CA TYR A 548 -2.88 3.80 33.47
C TYR A 548 -4.09 2.99 33.03
N ARG A 549 -5.00 3.65 32.34
CA ARG A 549 -6.24 3.03 31.88
C ARG A 549 -6.06 2.52 30.45
N VAL A 550 -6.51 1.29 30.21
CA VAL A 550 -6.68 0.73 28.86
C VAL A 550 -8.15 0.42 28.63
N GLU A 551 -8.66 0.87 27.49
CA GLU A 551 -10.04 0.61 27.07
C GLU A 551 -10.01 -0.40 25.92
N ASP A 552 -10.62 -1.57 26.11
CA ASP A 552 -10.78 -2.55 25.05
C ASP A 552 -11.89 -2.12 24.09
N LEU A 553 -11.50 -1.71 22.88
CA LEU A 553 -12.42 -1.21 21.86
C LEU A 553 -13.35 -2.30 21.27
N LEU A 554 -13.04 -3.58 21.51
CA LEU A 554 -13.88 -4.71 21.08
C LEU A 554 -15.04 -4.93 22.05
N SER A 555 -14.80 -4.91 23.35
CA SER A 555 -15.82 -5.15 24.37
C SER A 555 -16.39 -3.87 24.99
N GLY A 556 -15.67 -2.74 24.90
CA GLY A 556 -15.96 -1.51 25.61
C GLY A 556 -15.54 -1.53 27.09
N THR A 557 -14.92 -2.61 27.55
CA THR A 557 -14.45 -2.76 28.93
C THR A 557 -13.17 -2.00 29.18
N SER A 558 -13.05 -1.38 30.35
CA SER A 558 -11.83 -0.68 30.76
C SER A 558 -11.12 -1.41 31.88
N TYR A 559 -9.79 -1.39 31.81
CA TYR A 559 -8.92 -2.00 32.82
C TYR A 559 -7.92 -0.97 33.31
N THR A 560 -7.55 -1.07 34.59
CA THR A 560 -6.41 -0.34 35.15
C THR A 560 -5.21 -1.26 35.15
N TRP A 561 -4.20 -0.88 34.34
CA TRP A 561 -2.91 -1.55 34.28
C TRP A 561 -1.87 -0.78 35.09
N ARG A 562 -0.85 -1.51 35.58
CA ARG A 562 0.23 -0.91 36.35
C ARG A 562 1.58 -1.37 35.85
N GLY A 563 2.46 -0.43 35.57
CA GLY A 563 3.82 -0.72 35.13
C GLY A 563 3.85 -1.51 33.82
N ARG A 564 4.93 -2.24 33.61
CA ARG A 564 5.19 -2.93 32.34
C ARG A 564 4.43 -4.25 32.19
N ARG A 565 4.43 -5.08 33.23
CA ARG A 565 3.96 -6.47 33.17
C ARG A 565 2.50 -6.60 33.57
N ASN A 566 1.63 -6.89 32.59
CA ASN A 566 0.20 -7.00 32.81
C ASN A 566 -0.33 -8.35 32.28
N TYR A 567 -1.37 -8.87 32.95
CA TYR A 567 -1.98 -10.16 32.61
C TYR A 567 -3.11 -9.98 31.60
N VAL A 568 -3.18 -10.92 30.63
CA VAL A 568 -4.26 -11.03 29.66
C VAL A 568 -4.73 -12.47 29.54
N GLU A 569 -6.01 -12.66 29.23
CA GLU A 569 -6.63 -13.95 28.99
C GLU A 569 -7.62 -13.84 27.83
N LEU A 570 -7.52 -14.73 26.85
CA LEU A 570 -8.27 -14.69 25.60
C LEU A 570 -8.89 -16.06 25.32
N ASP A 571 -10.23 -16.07 25.19
CA ASP A 571 -11.02 -17.23 24.82
C ASP A 571 -11.44 -17.09 23.35
N PRO A 572 -11.00 -17.98 22.45
CA PRO A 572 -11.27 -17.84 21.02
C PRO A 572 -12.76 -17.94 20.67
N GLU A 573 -13.55 -18.66 21.45
CA GLU A 573 -14.99 -18.77 21.23
C GLU A 573 -15.77 -17.51 21.63
N ILE A 574 -15.23 -16.72 22.57
CA ILE A 574 -15.88 -15.52 23.11
C ILE A 574 -15.25 -14.28 22.49
N GLN A 575 -13.94 -14.09 22.70
CA GLN A 575 -13.18 -12.95 22.23
C GLN A 575 -11.70 -13.34 22.04
N PRO A 576 -11.27 -13.60 20.80
CA PRO A 576 -9.91 -14.08 20.50
C PRO A 576 -8.84 -13.02 20.67
N ALA A 577 -9.20 -11.75 20.86
CA ALA A 577 -8.25 -10.65 20.91
C ALA A 577 -8.76 -9.47 21.75
N HIS A 578 -7.84 -8.61 22.19
CA HIS A 578 -8.12 -7.26 22.67
C HIS A 578 -7.50 -6.21 21.74
N ILE A 579 -8.20 -5.10 21.55
CA ILE A 579 -7.68 -3.88 20.93
C ILE A 579 -7.79 -2.78 21.96
N PHE A 580 -6.71 -2.54 22.67
CA PHE A 580 -6.68 -1.55 23.75
C PHE A 580 -6.31 -0.16 23.24
N LEU A 581 -7.13 0.81 23.56
CA LEU A 581 -6.78 2.23 23.48
C LEU A 581 -6.22 2.66 24.85
N VAL A 582 -4.96 3.10 24.86
CA VAL A 582 -4.33 3.61 26.07
C VAL A 582 -4.86 5.01 26.36
N ARG A 583 -5.44 5.21 27.54
CA ARG A 583 -5.91 6.50 28.05
C ARG A 583 -4.91 7.03 29.08
N ARG A 584 -4.50 8.27 28.91
CA ARG A 584 -3.62 8.98 29.85
C ARG A 584 -4.42 9.70 30.91
#